data_1d2fef35b0836f349a63fbdefcc7f8fb
#
_entry.id   1d2fef35b0836f349a63fbdefcc7f8fb
#
_cell.length_a   1.000
_cell.length_b   1.000
_cell.length_c   1.000
_cell.angle_alpha   90.00
_cell.angle_beta   90.00
_cell.angle_gamma   90.00
#
_symmetry.space_group_name_H-M   'P 1'
#
loop_
_entity.id
_entity.type
_entity.pdbx_description
1 polymer ?
#
loop_
_entity_poly.entity_id
_entity_poly.type
_entity_poly.pdbx_seq_one_letter_code
_entity_poly.pdbx_strand_id
1 'polypeptide(L)'
;MTTKTYAGIPQKYAALETSKIVLIPVPYDGTSTWQKGADKGPEAFLNASENMELYDIETQTEVYKQGVYLADAITEKSSPEAVVKEVHKTVKDYILRNKFVTIFGGEHSISIGTIRAFNECFDDLTVLHIDAHADLRKEYEG
;
A
#
# COMPACT_ATOMS: atom_id res chain seq x y z
N MET A 1 7.77 10.87 21.52
CA MET A 1 8.23 10.57 20.17
C MET A 1 7.08 10.96 19.23
N THR A 2 7.28 11.86 18.30
CA THR A 2 6.29 12.21 17.28
C THR A 2 6.17 11.03 16.32
N THR A 3 5.00 10.43 16.25
CA THR A 3 4.72 9.35 15.30
C THR A 3 4.83 9.93 13.89
N LYS A 4 5.62 9.29 13.01
CA LYS A 4 5.77 9.73 11.61
C LYS A 4 4.40 9.62 10.93
N THR A 5 3.96 10.69 10.28
CA THR A 5 2.73 10.71 9.48
C THR A 5 3.09 10.78 7.99
N TYR A 6 2.19 10.33 7.12
CA TYR A 6 2.36 10.54 5.69
C TYR A 6 2.41 12.04 5.37
N ALA A 7 3.36 12.44 4.52
CA ALA A 7 3.53 13.83 4.07
C ALA A 7 3.61 14.89 5.19
N GLY A 8 3.99 14.50 6.41
CA GLY A 8 4.04 15.42 7.56
C GLY A 8 2.69 16.01 7.97
N ILE A 9 1.57 15.41 7.57
CA ILE A 9 0.23 15.93 7.90
C ILE A 9 0.01 16.00 9.42
N PRO A 10 -0.81 16.95 9.90
CA PRO A 10 -1.12 17.06 11.32
C PRO A 10 -1.73 15.77 11.89
N GLN A 11 -1.30 15.39 13.08
CA GLN A 11 -1.68 14.13 13.75
C GLN A 11 -3.20 13.90 13.81
N LYS A 12 -4.01 14.94 13.94
CA LYS A 12 -5.48 14.84 13.96
C LYS A 12 -6.08 14.28 12.66
N TYR A 13 -5.34 14.29 11.55
CA TYR A 13 -5.73 13.72 10.26
C TYR A 13 -5.01 12.39 9.96
N ALA A 14 -4.20 11.90 10.90
CA ALA A 14 -3.44 10.67 10.75
C ALA A 14 -3.89 9.55 11.71
N ALA A 15 -4.96 9.77 12.50
CA ALA A 15 -5.49 8.76 13.40
C ALA A 15 -6.34 7.74 12.63
N LEU A 16 -6.16 6.44 12.92
CA LEU A 16 -6.87 5.36 12.23
C LEU A 16 -8.40 5.51 12.31
N GLU A 17 -8.90 5.93 13.45
CA GLU A 17 -10.34 6.03 13.74
C GLU A 17 -11.02 7.03 12.82
N THR A 18 -10.36 8.14 12.54
CA THR A 18 -10.93 9.26 11.76
C THR A 18 -10.49 9.29 10.30
N SER A 19 -9.44 8.53 9.94
CA SER A 19 -8.93 8.49 8.58
C SER A 19 -9.83 7.68 7.66
N LYS A 20 -10.08 8.18 6.45
CA LYS A 20 -10.74 7.42 5.39
C LYS A 20 -9.76 6.56 4.59
N ILE A 21 -8.53 7.01 4.47
CA ILE A 21 -7.48 6.39 3.66
C ILE A 21 -6.47 5.71 4.57
N VAL A 22 -6.05 4.51 4.18
CA VAL A 22 -4.95 3.77 4.83
C VAL A 22 -3.86 3.51 3.82
N LEU A 23 -2.65 3.89 4.16
CA LEU A 23 -1.43 3.58 3.40
C LEU A 23 -0.67 2.47 4.10
N ILE A 24 -0.41 1.37 3.39
CA ILE A 24 0.28 0.19 3.93
C ILE A 24 1.62 0.01 3.21
N PRO A 25 2.76 0.27 3.87
CA PRO A 25 4.06 -0.02 3.28
C PRO A 25 4.33 -1.53 3.27
N VAL A 26 4.83 -2.05 2.14
CA VAL A 26 5.21 -3.45 2.00
C VAL A 26 6.62 -3.55 1.40
N PRO A 27 7.68 -3.40 2.22
CA PRO A 27 9.07 -3.40 1.76
C PRO A 27 9.56 -4.82 1.43
N TYR A 28 9.05 -5.39 0.34
CA TYR A 28 9.37 -6.73 -0.11
C TYR A 28 10.12 -6.73 -1.44
N ASP A 29 11.16 -7.54 -1.54
CA ASP A 29 12.02 -7.69 -2.72
C ASP A 29 12.51 -9.14 -2.88
N GLY A 30 11.64 -10.11 -2.56
CA GLY A 30 12.01 -11.52 -2.57
C GLY A 30 12.06 -12.11 -3.96
N THR A 31 11.16 -11.70 -4.85
CA THR A 31 10.94 -12.29 -6.18
C THR A 31 11.34 -11.38 -7.36
N SER A 32 11.99 -10.25 -7.10
CA SER A 32 12.52 -9.42 -8.20
C SER A 32 13.64 -10.12 -8.97
N THR A 33 13.59 -10.07 -10.31
CA THR A 33 14.45 -10.85 -11.20
C THR A 33 15.67 -10.09 -11.70
N TRP A 34 15.63 -8.76 -11.75
CA TRP A 34 16.72 -7.96 -12.32
C TRP A 34 17.69 -7.45 -11.26
N GLN A 35 17.26 -6.53 -10.42
CA GLN A 35 18.10 -5.92 -9.38
C GLN A 35 17.36 -5.88 -8.05
N LYS A 36 18.09 -6.07 -6.96
CA LYS A 36 17.57 -5.91 -5.61
C LYS A 36 17.54 -4.43 -5.20
N GLY A 37 16.68 -4.07 -4.23
CA GLY A 37 16.53 -2.73 -3.71
C GLY A 37 15.11 -2.18 -3.78
N ALA A 38 14.17 -2.92 -4.37
CA ALA A 38 12.75 -2.55 -4.41
C ALA A 38 12.15 -2.39 -3.00
N ASP A 39 12.64 -3.15 -2.03
CA ASP A 39 12.26 -3.04 -0.61
C ASP A 39 12.52 -1.66 0.02
N LYS A 40 13.40 -0.85 -0.59
CA LYS A 40 13.68 0.54 -0.17
C LYS A 40 12.64 1.54 -0.68
N GLY A 41 11.80 1.13 -1.63
CA GLY A 41 10.78 1.99 -2.25
C GLY A 41 9.85 2.65 -1.23
N PRO A 42 9.26 1.93 -0.29
CA PRO A 42 8.36 2.51 0.71
C PRO A 42 8.99 3.60 1.56
N GLU A 43 10.23 3.39 2.03
CA GLU A 43 10.94 4.40 2.80
C GLU A 43 11.26 5.64 1.96
N ALA A 44 11.75 5.44 0.73
CA ALA A 44 12.05 6.53 -0.19
C ALA A 44 10.79 7.36 -0.50
N PHE A 45 9.66 6.70 -0.76
CA PHE A 45 8.38 7.34 -0.99
C PHE A 45 7.93 8.18 0.22
N LEU A 46 8.00 7.64 1.43
CA LEU A 46 7.61 8.35 2.63
C LEU A 46 8.51 9.56 2.91
N ASN A 47 9.81 9.44 2.66
CA ASN A 47 10.74 10.56 2.82
C ASN A 47 10.48 11.66 1.78
N ALA A 48 10.22 11.28 0.52
CA ALA A 48 9.88 12.23 -0.53
C ALA A 48 8.54 12.94 -0.26
N SER A 49 7.57 12.25 0.32
CA SER A 49 6.24 12.80 0.62
C SER A 49 6.29 14.00 1.57
N GLU A 50 7.31 14.11 2.42
CA GLU A 50 7.47 15.24 3.34
C GLU A 50 7.70 16.60 2.63
N ASN A 51 8.05 16.55 1.34
CA ASN A 51 8.27 17.75 0.51
C ASN A 51 7.10 18.03 -0.45
N MET A 52 5.99 17.32 -0.29
CA MET A 52 4.84 17.44 -1.17
C MET A 52 3.93 18.59 -0.75
N GLU A 53 3.43 19.34 -1.72
CA GLU A 53 2.38 20.35 -1.46
C GLU A 53 1.07 19.65 -1.04
N LEU A 54 0.50 20.13 0.05
CA LEU A 54 -0.73 19.55 0.62
C LEU A 54 -2.02 20.16 0.03
N TYR A 55 -1.91 21.27 -0.66
CA TYR A 55 -3.01 21.95 -1.33
C TYR A 55 -3.00 21.62 -2.82
N ASP A 56 -4.09 21.08 -3.31
CA ASP A 56 -4.31 20.81 -4.73
C ASP A 56 -4.90 22.03 -5.40
N ILE A 57 -4.16 22.62 -6.33
CA ILE A 57 -4.56 23.86 -7.01
C ILE A 57 -5.64 23.64 -8.08
N GLU A 58 -5.73 22.44 -8.66
CA GLU A 58 -6.73 22.12 -9.69
C GLU A 58 -8.10 21.95 -9.07
N THR A 59 -8.19 21.16 -8.02
CA THR A 59 -9.45 20.91 -7.30
C THR A 59 -9.73 21.94 -6.19
N GLN A 60 -8.76 22.80 -5.88
CA GLN A 60 -8.82 23.79 -4.80
C GLN A 60 -9.14 23.17 -3.44
N THR A 61 -8.56 22.00 -3.16
CA THR A 61 -8.83 21.22 -1.96
C THR A 61 -7.56 20.82 -1.22
N GLU A 62 -7.74 20.43 0.02
CA GLU A 62 -6.70 19.82 0.86
C GLU A 62 -7.12 18.39 1.17
N VAL A 63 -6.84 17.46 0.24
CA VAL A 63 -7.30 16.07 0.27
C VAL A 63 -6.90 15.34 1.54
N TYR A 64 -5.74 15.65 2.12
CA TYR A 64 -5.27 15.04 3.37
C TYR A 64 -6.24 15.22 4.55
N LYS A 65 -7.13 16.23 4.51
CA LYS A 65 -8.17 16.44 5.54
C LYS A 65 -9.25 15.36 5.56
N GLN A 66 -9.30 14.47 4.54
CA GLN A 66 -10.09 13.24 4.58
C GLN A 66 -9.55 12.23 5.62
N GLY A 67 -8.35 12.48 6.10
CA GLY A 67 -7.61 11.60 6.98
C GLY A 67 -6.83 10.52 6.21
N VAL A 68 -5.53 10.46 6.48
CA VAL A 68 -4.61 9.47 5.89
C VAL A 68 -3.82 8.82 7.00
N TYR A 69 -4.17 7.59 7.32
CA TYR A 69 -3.45 6.80 8.31
C TYR A 69 -2.30 6.04 7.64
N LEU A 70 -1.11 6.19 8.17
CA LEU A 70 0.04 5.38 7.79
C LEU A 70 0.11 4.18 8.72
N ALA A 71 -0.16 3.00 8.17
CA ALA A 71 -0.09 1.74 8.90
C ALA A 71 1.37 1.30 9.12
N ASP A 72 1.57 0.41 10.07
CA ASP A 72 2.85 -0.28 10.22
C ASP A 72 3.20 -1.06 8.96
N ALA A 73 4.48 -1.09 8.61
CA ALA A 73 4.94 -1.82 7.44
C ALA A 73 4.76 -3.33 7.62
N ILE A 74 4.32 -4.01 6.55
CA ILE A 74 4.31 -5.47 6.51
C ILE A 74 5.75 -5.93 6.29
N THR A 75 6.33 -6.55 7.31
CA THR A 75 7.74 -6.97 7.32
C THR A 75 7.93 -8.48 7.15
N GLU A 76 6.86 -9.22 6.85
CA GLU A 76 6.94 -10.66 6.54
C GLU A 76 7.84 -10.88 5.30
N LYS A 77 8.79 -11.80 5.39
CA LYS A 77 9.79 -12.08 4.34
C LYS A 77 10.19 -13.56 4.25
N SER A 78 9.52 -14.44 5.00
CA SER A 78 9.92 -15.84 5.11
C SER A 78 9.70 -16.63 3.81
N SER A 79 8.65 -16.31 3.08
CA SER A 79 8.41 -16.84 1.73
C SER A 79 7.47 -15.90 0.95
N PRO A 80 7.44 -15.99 -0.40
CA PRO A 80 6.48 -15.22 -1.21
C PRO A 80 5.03 -15.46 -0.78
N GLU A 81 4.66 -16.70 -0.48
CA GLU A 81 3.32 -17.07 -0.04
C GLU A 81 2.98 -16.46 1.32
N ALA A 82 3.94 -16.40 2.24
CA ALA A 82 3.74 -15.80 3.55
C ALA A 82 3.50 -14.29 3.43
N VAL A 83 4.26 -13.61 2.56
CA VAL A 83 4.04 -12.19 2.25
C VAL A 83 2.65 -11.95 1.68
N VAL A 84 2.25 -12.71 0.64
CA VAL A 84 0.93 -12.63 0.03
C VAL A 84 -0.17 -12.83 1.06
N LYS A 85 -0.02 -13.81 1.96
CA LYS A 85 -0.98 -14.11 3.03
C LYS A 85 -1.10 -12.95 4.03
N GLU A 86 0.01 -12.37 4.44
CA GLU A 86 -0.02 -11.26 5.40
C GLU A 86 -0.58 -9.98 4.78
N VAL A 87 -0.23 -9.68 3.52
CA VAL A 87 -0.82 -8.58 2.74
C VAL A 87 -2.34 -8.77 2.63
N HIS A 88 -2.78 -9.97 2.20
CA HIS A 88 -4.20 -10.30 2.09
C HIS A 88 -4.96 -10.03 3.40
N LYS A 89 -4.45 -10.58 4.52
CA LYS A 89 -5.07 -10.43 5.84
C LYS A 89 -5.17 -8.96 6.25
N THR A 90 -4.07 -8.22 6.12
CA THR A 90 -4.00 -6.81 6.54
C THR A 90 -4.91 -5.93 5.69
N VAL A 91 -4.89 -6.09 4.37
CA VAL A 91 -5.74 -5.34 3.45
C VAL A 91 -7.22 -5.62 3.74
N LYS A 92 -7.59 -6.90 3.89
CA LYS A 92 -8.97 -7.31 4.20
C LYS A 92 -9.47 -6.69 5.51
N ASP A 93 -8.66 -6.67 6.55
CA ASP A 93 -9.03 -6.06 7.83
C ASP A 93 -9.39 -4.57 7.67
N TYR A 94 -8.62 -3.80 6.90
CA TYR A 94 -8.93 -2.40 6.64
C TYR A 94 -10.14 -2.20 5.72
N ILE A 95 -10.36 -3.07 4.73
CA ILE A 95 -11.58 -3.04 3.91
C ILE A 95 -12.82 -3.23 4.77
N LEU A 96 -12.80 -4.21 5.69
CA LEU A 96 -13.91 -4.48 6.62
C LEU A 96 -14.16 -3.33 7.61
N ARG A 97 -13.18 -2.47 7.82
CA ARG A 97 -13.32 -1.20 8.57
C ARG A 97 -13.76 -0.02 7.70
N ASN A 98 -14.22 -0.27 6.47
CA ASN A 98 -14.63 0.76 5.51
C ASN A 98 -13.52 1.78 5.19
N LYS A 99 -12.28 1.33 5.10
CA LYS A 99 -11.16 2.18 4.70
C LYS A 99 -10.90 2.06 3.20
N PHE A 100 -10.53 3.17 2.58
CA PHE A 100 -9.91 3.15 1.26
C PHE A 100 -8.46 2.70 1.44
N VAL A 101 -8.13 1.52 0.93
CA VAL A 101 -6.84 0.88 1.18
C VAL A 101 -5.91 1.09 -0.01
N THR A 102 -4.71 1.57 0.27
CA THR A 102 -3.61 1.69 -0.68
C THR A 102 -2.40 0.97 -0.11
N ILE A 103 -1.80 0.09 -0.91
CA ILE A 103 -0.48 -0.46 -0.62
C ILE A 103 0.57 0.22 -1.50
N PHE A 104 1.77 0.36 -0.99
CA PHE A 104 2.91 0.76 -1.79
C PHE A 104 4.13 -0.04 -1.36
N GLY A 105 4.85 -0.52 -2.31
CA GLY A 105 5.80 -1.55 -2.01
C GLY A 105 7.07 -1.49 -2.77
N GLY A 106 7.74 -2.56 -2.56
CA GLY A 106 8.83 -3.11 -3.26
C GLY A 106 8.39 -3.64 -4.62
N GLU A 107 8.50 -4.93 -4.83
CA GLU A 107 8.12 -5.52 -6.11
C GLU A 107 6.64 -5.95 -6.14
N HIS A 108 6.12 -6.19 -7.34
CA HIS A 108 4.68 -6.22 -7.61
C HIS A 108 3.94 -7.50 -7.15
N SER A 109 4.62 -8.56 -6.72
CA SER A 109 3.94 -9.77 -6.22
C SER A 109 3.04 -9.50 -5.02
N ILE A 110 3.30 -8.41 -4.28
CA ILE A 110 2.44 -7.96 -3.18
C ILE A 110 1.00 -7.66 -3.64
N SER A 111 0.78 -7.34 -4.92
CA SER A 111 -0.55 -7.08 -5.50
C SER A 111 -1.44 -8.31 -5.45
N ILE A 112 -0.87 -9.53 -5.45
CA ILE A 112 -1.64 -10.78 -5.37
C ILE A 112 -2.48 -10.82 -4.09
N GLY A 113 -1.87 -10.51 -2.95
CA GLY A 113 -2.58 -10.47 -1.65
C GLY A 113 -3.67 -9.42 -1.61
N THR A 114 -3.38 -8.25 -2.18
CA THR A 114 -4.32 -7.14 -2.27
C THR A 114 -5.54 -7.50 -3.11
N ILE A 115 -5.33 -7.98 -4.34
CA ILE A 115 -6.42 -8.36 -5.25
C ILE A 115 -7.29 -9.46 -4.63
N ARG A 116 -6.69 -10.46 -3.99
CA ARG A 116 -7.43 -11.50 -3.28
C ARG A 116 -8.32 -10.94 -2.17
N ALA A 117 -7.82 -9.99 -1.38
CA ALA A 117 -8.59 -9.36 -0.32
C ALA A 117 -9.81 -8.60 -0.87
N PHE A 118 -9.63 -7.84 -1.95
CA PHE A 118 -10.72 -7.13 -2.61
C PHE A 118 -11.73 -8.11 -3.23
N ASN A 119 -11.27 -9.17 -3.90
CA ASN A 119 -12.15 -10.17 -4.51
C ASN A 119 -13.01 -10.94 -3.49
N GLU A 120 -12.55 -11.06 -2.25
CA GLU A 120 -13.34 -11.66 -1.16
C GLU A 120 -14.36 -10.71 -0.54
N CYS A 121 -14.17 -9.40 -0.72
CA CYS A 121 -15.01 -8.37 -0.09
C CYS A 121 -16.03 -7.74 -1.05
N PHE A 122 -15.87 -7.91 -2.37
CA PHE A 122 -16.71 -7.30 -3.40
C PHE A 122 -17.10 -8.31 -4.46
N ASP A 123 -18.38 -8.38 -4.80
CA ASP A 123 -18.92 -9.35 -5.77
C ASP A 123 -18.50 -9.04 -7.21
N ASP A 124 -18.44 -7.75 -7.58
CA ASP A 124 -18.10 -7.28 -8.93
C ASP A 124 -16.79 -6.51 -8.91
N LEU A 125 -15.67 -7.23 -9.02
CA LEU A 125 -14.34 -6.64 -9.05
C LEU A 125 -13.82 -6.53 -10.48
N THR A 126 -13.46 -5.31 -10.89
CA THR A 126 -12.66 -5.06 -12.10
C THR A 126 -11.27 -4.60 -11.69
N VAL A 127 -10.24 -5.26 -12.21
CA VAL A 127 -8.83 -4.89 -11.96
C VAL A 127 -8.29 -4.15 -13.18
N LEU A 128 -7.90 -2.88 -12.99
CA LEU A 128 -7.13 -2.14 -13.98
C LEU A 128 -5.64 -2.38 -13.68
N HIS A 129 -4.96 -3.05 -14.61
CA HIS A 129 -3.54 -3.36 -14.52
C HIS A 129 -2.75 -2.44 -15.46
N ILE A 130 -1.84 -1.64 -14.90
CA ILE A 130 -0.99 -0.72 -15.66
C ILE A 130 0.45 -1.20 -15.54
N ASP A 131 0.85 -2.02 -16.49
CA ASP A 131 2.16 -2.67 -16.55
C ASP A 131 2.54 -2.95 -18.00
N ALA A 132 3.84 -3.10 -18.31
CA ALA A 132 4.32 -3.49 -19.63
C ALA A 132 4.04 -4.97 -19.95
N HIS A 133 3.76 -5.80 -18.93
CA HIS A 133 3.53 -7.23 -19.04
C HIS A 133 2.16 -7.59 -18.44
N ALA A 134 1.58 -8.68 -18.91
CA ALA A 134 0.27 -9.12 -18.44
C ALA A 134 0.32 -9.85 -17.07
N ASP A 135 1.48 -10.33 -16.65
CA ASP A 135 1.74 -11.05 -15.38
C ASP A 135 0.80 -12.23 -15.09
N LEU A 136 0.34 -12.92 -16.14
CA LEU A 136 -0.62 -14.02 -16.06
C LEU A 136 0.03 -15.41 -15.92
N ARG A 137 1.30 -15.46 -15.56
CA ARG A 137 1.99 -16.74 -15.33
C ARG A 137 1.49 -17.38 -14.04
N LYS A 138 1.34 -18.72 -14.06
CA LYS A 138 0.97 -19.47 -12.85
C LYS A 138 2.16 -19.64 -11.91
N GLU A 139 3.34 -19.75 -12.48
CA GLU A 139 4.61 -19.98 -11.78
C GLU A 139 5.73 -19.28 -12.53
N TYR A 140 6.76 -18.87 -11.80
CA TYR A 140 7.99 -18.32 -12.34
C TYR A 140 9.17 -18.67 -11.43
N GLU A 141 10.16 -19.40 -11.97
CA GLU A 141 11.37 -19.84 -11.27
C GLU A 141 11.11 -20.60 -9.96
N GLY A 142 10.05 -21.43 -9.92
CA GLY A 142 9.64 -22.22 -8.76
C GLY A 142 8.64 -21.54 -7.87
#